data_c9ccbce21aaacab6b1e8fe94e08b6f95
#
_entry.id   c9ccbce21aaacab6b1e8fe94e08b6f95
#
_cell.length_a   1.000
_cell.length_b   1.000
_cell.length_c   1.000
_cell.angle_alpha   90.00
_cell.angle_beta   90.00
_cell.angle_gamma   90.00
#
_symmetry.space_group_name_H-M   'P 1'
#
loop_
_entity.id
_entity.type
_entity.pdbx_description
1 polymer ?
#
loop_
_entity_poly.entity_id
_entity_poly.type
_entity_poly.pdbx_seq_one_letter_code
_entity_poly.pdbx_strand_id
1 'polypeptide(L)'
;MNIAIVGTGYVGLVSGTCFADTGANVTCVDVDAQKIERLTNGEIPIFEPGLDELVSKNVKAGRLHFTTDLASVLDDVQIVFSAVGTPPDEDGSADLKYVLQVARTIGQHMNNYLVVVTKSTVPVGTAAKVRRAIEEELEKRGLQDLEFDVASNPEFLKEGNAIKDFMSPDRVVVGVESEHAKKVLTKLYKPFLINNFRVIFMDIPSAEMTKYAANSMLATRISFMNDIANLCERVGADVNMVRAGIGADTRIGRKFLYAGCGYGGSCFPKDVKALIKTADQNGY
;
A
#
# COMPACT_ATOMS: atom_id res chain seq x y z
N MET A 1 11.41 1.28 17.33
CA MET A 1 11.67 0.61 16.03
C MET A 1 11.91 1.71 15.01
N ASN A 2 12.96 1.60 14.23
CA ASN A 2 13.29 2.58 13.20
C ASN A 2 12.87 2.01 11.85
N ILE A 3 12.14 2.79 11.06
CA ILE A 3 11.66 2.39 9.74
C ILE A 3 11.87 3.49 8.72
N ALA A 4 12.10 3.13 7.47
CA ALA A 4 12.09 4.05 6.34
C ALA A 4 10.84 3.81 5.48
N ILE A 5 10.27 4.87 4.93
CA ILE A 5 9.18 4.80 3.96
C ILE A 5 9.59 5.58 2.72
N VAL A 6 9.76 4.87 1.61
CA VAL A 6 10.17 5.45 0.34
C VAL A 6 8.96 5.78 -0.51
N GLY A 7 8.84 7.04 -0.89
CA GLY A 7 7.66 7.63 -1.52
C GLY A 7 6.81 8.39 -0.52
N THR A 8 6.74 9.72 -0.66
CA THR A 8 5.91 10.62 0.16
C THR A 8 4.63 11.04 -0.57
N GLY A 9 4.09 10.16 -1.40
CA GLY A 9 2.74 10.27 -1.91
C GLY A 9 1.71 10.00 -0.81
N TYR A 10 0.44 9.92 -1.20
CA TYR A 10 -0.66 9.75 -0.25
C TYR A 10 -0.45 8.58 0.71
N VAL A 11 -0.18 7.38 0.17
CA VAL A 11 0.00 6.16 0.96
C VAL A 11 1.22 6.24 1.88
N GLY A 12 2.37 6.70 1.34
CA GLY A 12 3.61 6.72 2.12
C GLY A 12 3.58 7.75 3.24
N LEU A 13 3.11 8.97 2.97
CA LEU A 13 3.05 10.03 3.98
C LEU A 13 2.05 9.70 5.10
N VAL A 14 0.84 9.23 4.75
CA VAL A 14 -0.16 8.82 5.75
C VAL A 14 0.37 7.65 6.58
N SER A 15 0.92 6.61 5.93
CA SER A 15 1.44 5.43 6.66
C SER A 15 2.61 5.81 7.57
N GLY A 16 3.56 6.62 7.09
CA GLY A 16 4.70 7.06 7.89
C GLY A 16 4.29 7.88 9.10
N THR A 17 3.37 8.79 8.91
CA THR A 17 2.85 9.63 9.98
C THR A 17 2.11 8.80 11.03
N CYS A 18 1.27 7.84 10.60
CA CYS A 18 0.54 6.95 11.52
C CYS A 18 1.48 5.99 12.28
N PHE A 19 2.51 5.44 11.63
CA PHE A 19 3.53 4.66 12.35
C PHE A 19 4.30 5.51 13.37
N ALA A 20 4.66 6.75 13.02
CA ALA A 20 5.30 7.66 13.95
C ALA A 20 4.40 7.97 15.15
N ASP A 21 3.09 8.12 14.94
CA ASP A 21 2.12 8.39 15.99
C ASP A 21 1.94 7.22 16.97
N THR A 22 2.20 5.99 16.51
CA THR A 22 2.22 4.80 17.36
C THR A 22 3.57 4.54 18.05
N GLY A 23 4.56 5.44 17.87
CA GLY A 23 5.83 5.40 18.59
C GLY A 23 7.01 4.81 17.80
N ALA A 24 6.87 4.56 16.50
CA ALA A 24 8.01 4.23 15.66
C ALA A 24 8.81 5.50 15.32
N ASN A 25 10.13 5.37 15.12
CA ASN A 25 10.94 6.41 14.48
C ASN A 25 10.89 6.18 12.98
N VAL A 26 10.34 7.14 12.26
CA VAL A 26 10.07 7.03 10.83
C VAL A 26 10.84 8.06 10.05
N THR A 27 11.57 7.63 9.03
CA THR A 27 12.13 8.52 8.02
C THR A 27 11.41 8.30 6.70
N CYS A 28 10.69 9.32 6.25
CA CYS A 28 10.07 9.36 4.94
C CYS A 28 11.08 9.86 3.91
N VAL A 29 11.25 9.10 2.83
CA VAL A 29 12.23 9.37 1.78
C VAL A 29 11.50 9.63 0.46
N ASP A 30 11.85 10.68 -0.26
CA ASP A 30 11.35 10.94 -1.61
C ASP A 30 12.46 11.57 -2.47
N VAL A 31 12.52 11.20 -3.73
CA VAL A 31 13.51 11.77 -4.67
C VAL A 31 13.23 13.24 -5.04
N ASP A 32 12.01 13.70 -4.80
CA ASP A 32 11.59 15.08 -5.06
C ASP A 32 12.04 15.99 -3.91
N ALA A 33 13.15 16.71 -4.15
CA ALA A 33 13.74 17.62 -3.17
C ALA A 33 12.78 18.76 -2.78
N GLN A 34 11.99 19.28 -3.71
CA GLN A 34 11.04 20.35 -3.41
C GLN A 34 9.92 19.85 -2.48
N LYS A 35 9.44 18.62 -2.70
CA LYS A 35 8.45 17.99 -1.83
C LYS A 35 9.01 17.76 -0.42
N ILE A 36 10.24 17.27 -0.30
CA ILE A 36 10.92 17.08 0.98
C ILE A 36 11.14 18.41 1.70
N GLU A 37 11.56 19.47 1.00
CA GLU A 37 11.69 20.80 1.57
C GLU A 37 10.35 21.33 2.13
N ARG A 38 9.26 21.22 1.36
CA ARG A 38 7.91 21.59 1.81
C ARG A 38 7.51 20.83 3.06
N LEU A 39 7.66 19.50 3.07
CA LEU A 39 7.35 18.65 4.22
C LEU A 39 8.18 19.03 5.46
N THR A 40 9.47 19.32 5.29
CA THR A 40 10.37 19.76 6.36
C THR A 40 9.93 21.11 6.95
N ASN A 41 9.41 22.00 6.10
CA ASN A 41 8.86 23.29 6.51
C ASN A 41 7.41 23.21 7.06
N GLY A 42 6.85 21.99 7.16
CA GLY A 42 5.50 21.76 7.70
C GLY A 42 4.38 21.98 6.68
N GLU A 43 4.71 22.10 5.38
CA GLU A 43 3.73 22.21 4.32
C GLU A 43 3.40 20.83 3.76
N ILE A 44 2.15 20.39 3.94
CA ILE A 44 1.70 19.05 3.51
C ILE A 44 1.18 19.11 2.07
N PRO A 45 1.78 18.38 1.12
CA PRO A 45 1.44 18.48 -0.31
C PRO A 45 0.19 17.69 -0.72
N ILE A 46 -0.48 17.05 0.23
CA ILE A 46 -1.71 16.27 0.02
C ILE A 46 -2.78 16.71 1.00
N PHE A 47 -4.04 16.53 0.62
CA PHE A 47 -5.16 16.79 1.53
C PHE A 47 -5.65 15.48 2.15
N GLU A 48 -5.54 15.39 3.47
CA GLU A 48 -6.17 14.35 4.29
C GLU A 48 -6.54 14.98 5.64
N PRO A 49 -7.82 14.91 6.08
CA PRO A 49 -8.25 15.53 7.32
C PRO A 49 -7.41 15.09 8.53
N GLY A 50 -6.80 16.05 9.24
CA GLY A 50 -6.00 15.84 10.44
C GLY A 50 -4.54 15.39 10.18
N LEU A 51 -4.11 15.26 8.93
CA LEU A 51 -2.74 14.83 8.63
C LEU A 51 -1.71 15.88 8.98
N ASP A 52 -1.99 17.15 8.74
CA ASP A 52 -1.14 18.30 9.06
C ASP A 52 -0.83 18.40 10.57
N GLU A 53 -1.84 18.26 11.40
CA GLU A 53 -1.70 18.25 12.86
C GLU A 53 -0.85 17.03 13.30
N LEU A 54 -1.10 15.86 12.71
CA LEU A 54 -0.43 14.62 13.06
C LEU A 54 1.05 14.64 12.64
N VAL A 55 1.36 15.17 11.46
CA VAL A 55 2.74 15.39 10.98
C VAL A 55 3.47 16.35 11.91
N SER A 56 2.88 17.53 12.18
CA SER A 56 3.49 18.53 13.06
C SER A 56 3.79 17.97 14.45
N LYS A 57 2.85 17.22 15.04
CA LYS A 57 3.01 16.55 16.34
C LYS A 57 4.22 15.60 16.32
N ASN A 58 4.35 14.77 15.30
CA ASN A 58 5.39 13.74 15.25
C ASN A 58 6.76 14.27 14.85
N VAL A 59 6.82 15.31 14.01
CA VAL A 59 8.06 16.05 13.74
C VAL A 59 8.58 16.72 15.02
N LYS A 60 7.73 17.45 15.75
CA LYS A 60 8.11 18.06 17.04
C LYS A 60 8.55 17.06 18.10
N ALA A 61 7.99 15.86 18.05
CA ALA A 61 8.36 14.78 18.97
C ALA A 61 9.63 14.02 18.53
N GLY A 62 10.25 14.39 17.41
CA GLY A 62 11.46 13.74 16.87
C GLY A 62 11.25 12.31 16.40
N ARG A 63 10.01 11.95 16.00
CA ARG A 63 9.67 10.61 15.50
C ARG A 63 9.41 10.54 14.01
N LEU A 64 9.25 11.68 13.34
CA LEU A 64 9.01 11.75 11.90
C LEU A 64 10.03 12.67 11.27
N HIS A 65 10.76 12.15 10.29
CA HIS A 65 11.83 12.83 9.58
C HIS A 65 11.62 12.71 8.08
N PHE A 66 12.23 13.64 7.31
CA PHE A 66 12.15 13.68 5.85
C PHE A 66 13.53 13.82 5.25
N THR A 67 13.83 13.07 4.19
CA THR A 67 15.11 13.16 3.45
C THR A 67 14.93 12.75 2.00
N THR A 68 15.87 13.18 1.15
CA THR A 68 15.99 12.69 -0.23
C THR A 68 16.95 11.50 -0.34
N ASP A 69 17.71 11.22 0.69
CA ASP A 69 18.79 10.22 0.68
C ASP A 69 18.39 8.94 1.42
N LEU A 70 17.98 7.92 0.66
CA LEU A 70 17.66 6.59 1.21
C LEU A 70 18.91 5.91 1.78
N ALA A 71 20.07 6.07 1.12
CA ALA A 71 21.31 5.39 1.52
C ALA A 71 21.72 5.76 2.94
N SER A 72 21.57 7.02 3.30
CA SER A 72 21.97 7.53 4.63
C SER A 72 21.18 6.97 5.80
N VAL A 73 20.02 6.35 5.56
CA VAL A 73 19.15 5.84 6.63
C VAL A 73 19.15 4.32 6.74
N LEU A 74 19.71 3.59 5.77
CA LEU A 74 19.60 2.13 5.70
C LEU A 74 20.28 1.40 6.87
N ASP A 75 21.38 1.92 7.40
CA ASP A 75 22.09 1.30 8.50
C ASP A 75 21.34 1.39 9.85
N ASP A 76 20.44 2.35 9.98
CA ASP A 76 19.72 2.63 11.22
C ASP A 76 18.32 2.00 11.29
N VAL A 77 17.78 1.52 10.16
CA VAL A 77 16.41 1.01 10.08
C VAL A 77 16.34 -0.51 10.07
N GLN A 78 15.23 -1.07 10.53
CA GLN A 78 14.93 -2.51 10.50
C GLN A 78 13.99 -2.87 9.35
N ILE A 79 13.20 -1.90 8.89
CA ILE A 79 12.19 -2.10 7.84
C ILE A 79 12.26 -0.95 6.86
N VAL A 80 12.23 -1.26 5.57
CA VAL A 80 12.06 -0.29 4.50
C VAL A 80 10.74 -0.59 3.78
N PHE A 81 9.81 0.34 3.82
CA PHE A 81 8.58 0.29 3.02
C PHE A 81 8.78 1.00 1.68
N SER A 82 8.49 0.31 0.59
CA SER A 82 8.36 0.91 -0.73
C SER A 82 6.88 1.30 -0.96
N ALA A 83 6.59 2.59 -0.93
CA ALA A 83 5.28 3.19 -1.16
C ALA A 83 5.30 4.13 -2.39
N VAL A 84 6.15 3.84 -3.35
CA VAL A 84 6.32 4.61 -4.58
C VAL A 84 5.17 4.36 -5.57
N GLY A 85 4.96 5.30 -6.49
CA GLY A 85 3.92 5.16 -7.51
C GLY A 85 4.15 3.98 -8.45
N THR A 86 3.06 3.33 -8.85
CA THR A 86 3.02 2.29 -9.88
C THR A 86 2.03 2.72 -10.96
N PRO A 87 2.39 3.71 -11.81
CA PRO A 87 1.50 4.18 -12.85
C PRO A 87 1.20 3.07 -13.86
N PRO A 88 0.08 3.14 -14.59
CA PRO A 88 -0.17 2.22 -15.67
C PRO A 88 0.83 2.45 -16.80
N ASP A 89 1.36 1.36 -17.38
CA ASP A 89 2.10 1.38 -18.62
C ASP A 89 1.15 1.44 -19.82
N GLU A 90 1.68 1.68 -21.02
CA GLU A 90 0.89 1.79 -22.27
C GLU A 90 0.05 0.53 -22.54
N ASP A 91 0.53 -0.64 -22.16
CA ASP A 91 -0.15 -1.93 -22.32
C ASP A 91 -1.14 -2.27 -21.21
N GLY A 92 -1.35 -1.36 -20.25
CA GLY A 92 -2.22 -1.52 -19.09
C GLY A 92 -1.60 -2.26 -17.90
N SER A 93 -0.36 -2.74 -18.02
CA SER A 93 0.40 -3.27 -16.89
C SER A 93 0.79 -2.18 -15.89
N ALA A 94 1.24 -2.56 -14.69
CA ALA A 94 1.80 -1.61 -13.75
C ALA A 94 3.30 -1.38 -14.05
N ASP A 95 3.72 -0.13 -14.19
CA ASP A 95 5.14 0.22 -14.30
C ASP A 95 5.83 0.01 -12.94
N LEU A 96 6.78 -0.92 -12.91
CA LEU A 96 7.55 -1.28 -11.71
C LEU A 96 8.89 -0.55 -11.60
N LYS A 97 9.18 0.37 -12.53
CA LYS A 97 10.48 1.06 -12.60
C LYS A 97 10.89 1.65 -11.25
N TYR A 98 9.99 2.35 -10.58
CA TYR A 98 10.29 3.00 -9.30
C TYR A 98 10.45 1.98 -8.16
N VAL A 99 9.63 0.93 -8.14
CA VAL A 99 9.75 -0.15 -7.15
C VAL A 99 11.10 -0.85 -7.27
N LEU A 100 11.52 -1.19 -8.49
CA LEU A 100 12.80 -1.83 -8.76
C LEU A 100 13.99 -0.90 -8.54
N GLN A 101 13.82 0.41 -8.77
CA GLN A 101 14.85 1.39 -8.45
C GLN A 101 15.11 1.46 -6.94
N VAL A 102 14.05 1.48 -6.12
CA VAL A 102 14.17 1.42 -4.65
C VAL A 102 14.89 0.14 -4.23
N ALA A 103 14.51 -1.01 -4.81
CA ALA A 103 15.16 -2.29 -4.52
C ALA A 103 16.67 -2.27 -4.83
N ARG A 104 17.07 -1.73 -6.00
CA ARG A 104 18.49 -1.59 -6.35
C ARG A 104 19.21 -0.66 -5.39
N THR A 105 18.62 0.48 -5.05
CA THR A 105 19.25 1.43 -4.08
C THR A 105 19.45 0.74 -2.73
N ILE A 106 18.49 -0.07 -2.26
CA ILE A 106 18.66 -0.86 -1.04
C ILE A 106 19.84 -1.82 -1.18
N GLY A 107 19.90 -2.63 -2.25
CA GLY A 107 21.00 -3.58 -2.48
C GLY A 107 22.37 -2.90 -2.63
N GLN A 108 22.42 -1.68 -3.20
CA GLN A 108 23.66 -0.90 -3.33
C GLN A 108 24.21 -0.38 -2.00
N HIS A 109 23.36 -0.19 -0.99
CA HIS A 109 23.77 0.54 0.22
C HIS A 109 23.51 -0.17 1.53
N MET A 110 22.67 -1.23 1.58
CA MET A 110 22.43 -1.97 2.82
C MET A 110 23.70 -2.70 3.29
N ASN A 111 23.92 -2.69 4.60
CA ASN A 111 25.05 -3.40 5.25
C ASN A 111 24.57 -4.29 6.40
N ASN A 112 23.30 -4.21 6.78
CA ASN A 112 22.68 -4.97 7.85
C ASN A 112 21.42 -5.66 7.33
N TYR A 113 20.93 -6.65 8.09
CA TYR A 113 19.66 -7.30 7.81
C TYR A 113 18.50 -6.29 7.75
N LEU A 114 17.69 -6.38 6.71
CA LEU A 114 16.49 -5.55 6.49
C LEU A 114 15.28 -6.40 6.13
N VAL A 115 14.10 -5.95 6.54
CA VAL A 115 12.82 -6.39 5.95
C VAL A 115 12.38 -5.34 4.93
N VAL A 116 12.38 -5.69 3.65
CA VAL A 116 11.97 -4.83 2.54
C VAL A 116 10.51 -5.12 2.20
N VAL A 117 9.64 -4.15 2.43
CA VAL A 117 8.19 -4.32 2.33
C VAL A 117 7.64 -3.53 1.15
N THR A 118 7.02 -4.18 0.20
CA THR A 118 6.26 -3.51 -0.86
C THR A 118 4.87 -3.15 -0.34
N LYS A 119 4.59 -1.84 -0.23
CA LYS A 119 3.28 -1.31 0.15
C LYS A 119 2.50 -0.82 -1.06
N SER A 120 3.17 -0.46 -2.12
CA SER A 120 2.57 -0.12 -3.42
C SER A 120 1.71 -1.27 -3.94
N THR A 121 0.65 -0.95 -4.70
CA THR A 121 -0.16 -1.94 -5.40
C THR A 121 0.62 -2.45 -6.62
N VAL A 122 1.00 -3.70 -6.60
CA VAL A 122 1.88 -4.34 -7.59
C VAL A 122 1.32 -5.67 -8.07
N PRO A 123 1.61 -6.09 -9.32
CA PRO A 123 1.25 -7.41 -9.84
C PRO A 123 1.86 -8.55 -9.04
N VAL A 124 1.19 -9.70 -9.06
CA VAL A 124 1.70 -10.93 -8.46
C VAL A 124 3.07 -11.30 -9.07
N GLY A 125 4.02 -11.67 -8.21
CA GLY A 125 5.41 -11.95 -8.59
C GLY A 125 6.35 -10.74 -8.52
N THR A 126 5.86 -9.56 -8.11
CA THR A 126 6.73 -8.38 -7.96
C THR A 126 7.74 -8.57 -6.84
N ALA A 127 7.38 -9.21 -5.74
CA ALA A 127 8.31 -9.46 -4.64
C ALA A 127 9.55 -10.29 -5.09
N ALA A 128 9.36 -11.27 -5.97
CA ALA A 128 10.49 -12.02 -6.55
C ALA A 128 11.41 -11.13 -7.39
N LYS A 129 10.85 -10.15 -8.13
CA LYS A 129 11.64 -9.17 -8.89
C LYS A 129 12.39 -8.20 -7.96
N VAL A 130 11.76 -7.78 -6.86
CA VAL A 130 12.38 -6.94 -5.82
C VAL A 130 13.55 -7.70 -5.18
N ARG A 131 13.35 -8.95 -4.76
CA ARG A 131 14.39 -9.81 -4.20
C ARG A 131 15.58 -9.91 -5.14
N ARG A 132 15.34 -10.27 -6.39
CA ARG A 132 16.38 -10.41 -7.40
C ARG A 132 17.16 -9.11 -7.64
N ALA A 133 16.47 -7.97 -7.69
CA ALA A 133 17.11 -6.67 -7.87
C ALA A 133 18.05 -6.31 -6.70
N ILE A 134 17.72 -6.72 -5.47
CA ILE A 134 18.59 -6.56 -4.31
C ILE A 134 19.78 -7.52 -4.38
N GLU A 135 19.53 -8.79 -4.65
CA GLU A 135 20.56 -9.85 -4.77
C GLU A 135 21.61 -9.49 -5.82
N GLU A 136 21.19 -9.02 -7.01
CA GLU A 136 22.09 -8.58 -8.09
C GLU A 136 23.05 -7.45 -7.64
N GLU A 137 22.57 -6.52 -6.81
CA GLU A 137 23.42 -5.43 -6.30
C GLU A 137 24.34 -5.90 -5.16
N LEU A 138 23.86 -6.79 -4.29
CA LEU A 138 24.69 -7.40 -3.25
C LEU A 138 25.80 -8.26 -3.86
N GLU A 139 25.53 -9.02 -4.93
CA GLU A 139 26.53 -9.82 -5.64
C GLU A 139 27.63 -8.91 -6.22
N LYS A 140 27.30 -7.79 -6.85
CA LYS A 140 28.28 -6.82 -7.36
C LYS A 140 29.19 -6.25 -6.26
N ARG A 141 28.70 -6.21 -5.03
CA ARG A 141 29.46 -5.74 -3.85
C ARG A 141 30.22 -6.87 -3.14
N GLY A 142 30.07 -8.13 -3.56
CA GLY A 142 30.65 -9.28 -2.86
C GLY A 142 30.00 -9.59 -1.52
N LEU A 143 28.73 -9.22 -1.33
CA LEU A 143 27.93 -9.36 -0.10
C LEU A 143 26.75 -10.31 -0.29
N GLN A 144 26.88 -11.34 -1.12
CA GLN A 144 25.82 -12.32 -1.41
C GLN A 144 25.33 -13.09 -0.18
N ASP A 145 26.10 -13.13 0.90
CA ASP A 145 25.73 -13.77 2.16
C ASP A 145 24.96 -12.85 3.13
N LEU A 146 24.77 -11.57 2.75
CA LEU A 146 23.99 -10.63 3.56
C LEU A 146 22.50 -10.96 3.45
N GLU A 147 21.95 -11.39 4.58
CA GLU A 147 20.53 -11.79 4.66
C GLU A 147 19.58 -10.58 4.62
N PHE A 148 18.45 -10.77 3.99
CA PHE A 148 17.30 -9.85 4.02
C PHE A 148 16.00 -10.61 3.75
N ASP A 149 14.88 -10.03 4.15
CA ASP A 149 13.56 -10.54 3.79
C ASP A 149 12.80 -9.58 2.90
N VAL A 150 12.00 -10.14 1.99
CA VAL A 150 11.02 -9.38 1.20
C VAL A 150 9.63 -9.71 1.72
N ALA A 151 8.77 -8.70 1.81
CA ALA A 151 7.38 -8.84 2.23
C ALA A 151 6.46 -7.98 1.36
N SER A 152 5.18 -8.34 1.32
CA SER A 152 4.12 -7.55 0.69
C SER A 152 3.11 -7.11 1.76
N ASN A 153 2.80 -5.81 1.79
CA ASN A 153 1.83 -5.26 2.71
C ASN A 153 0.91 -4.27 1.98
N PRO A 154 -0.01 -4.77 1.16
CA PRO A 154 -0.91 -3.91 0.40
C PRO A 154 -1.76 -3.03 1.33
N GLU A 155 -2.04 -1.81 0.89
CA GLU A 155 -2.87 -0.87 1.61
C GLU A 155 -4.33 -0.94 1.15
N PHE A 156 -5.25 -0.51 2.03
CA PHE A 156 -6.69 -0.43 1.77
C PHE A 156 -7.26 0.90 2.25
N LEU A 157 -6.47 1.96 2.15
CA LEU A 157 -6.83 3.30 2.59
C LEU A 157 -7.86 3.92 1.64
N LYS A 158 -8.74 4.74 2.19
CA LYS A 158 -9.69 5.56 1.43
C LYS A 158 -9.28 7.02 1.56
N GLU A 159 -9.05 7.69 0.44
CA GLU A 159 -8.76 9.12 0.43
C GLU A 159 -9.85 9.92 1.17
N GLY A 160 -9.43 10.82 2.07
CA GLY A 160 -10.31 11.57 2.95
C GLY A 160 -10.71 10.85 4.25
N ASN A 161 -10.28 9.58 4.45
CA ASN A 161 -10.48 8.81 5.68
C ASN A 161 -9.30 7.87 6.00
N ALA A 162 -8.15 8.14 5.40
CA ALA A 162 -7.01 7.23 5.41
C ALA A 162 -6.35 7.10 6.78
N ILE A 163 -6.27 8.18 7.55
CA ILE A 163 -5.74 8.13 8.92
C ILE A 163 -6.60 7.18 9.76
N LYS A 164 -7.93 7.30 9.70
CA LYS A 164 -8.83 6.42 10.43
C LYS A 164 -8.71 4.97 9.96
N ASP A 165 -8.66 4.76 8.63
CA ASP A 165 -8.51 3.42 8.05
C ASP A 165 -7.17 2.78 8.45
N PHE A 166 -6.11 3.58 8.62
CA PHE A 166 -4.81 3.10 9.06
C PHE A 166 -4.76 2.80 10.56
N MET A 167 -5.30 3.73 11.39
CA MET A 167 -5.30 3.60 12.85
C MET A 167 -6.32 2.58 13.36
N SER A 168 -7.37 2.31 12.59
CA SER A 168 -8.45 1.39 12.91
C SER A 168 -8.84 0.56 11.68
N PRO A 169 -7.92 -0.28 11.16
CA PRO A 169 -8.15 -1.02 9.93
C PRO A 169 -9.15 -2.17 10.12
N ASP A 170 -9.98 -2.44 9.11
CA ASP A 170 -10.79 -3.67 9.07
C ASP A 170 -9.88 -4.93 9.10
N ARG A 171 -8.72 -4.86 8.48
CA ARG A 171 -7.65 -5.86 8.49
C ARG A 171 -6.33 -5.26 8.00
N VAL A 172 -5.23 -5.87 8.41
CA VAL A 172 -3.89 -5.67 7.83
C VAL A 172 -3.51 -6.97 7.12
N VAL A 173 -3.17 -6.90 5.84
CA VAL A 173 -2.70 -8.05 5.06
C VAL A 173 -1.19 -7.98 4.94
N VAL A 174 -0.51 -9.08 5.26
CA VAL A 174 0.95 -9.16 5.23
C VAL A 174 1.37 -10.49 4.60
N GLY A 175 1.99 -10.41 3.43
CA GLY A 175 2.66 -11.54 2.77
C GLY A 175 4.10 -11.65 3.23
N VAL A 176 4.48 -12.81 3.75
CA VAL A 176 5.84 -13.10 4.23
C VAL A 176 6.24 -14.53 3.91
N GLU A 177 7.55 -14.78 3.82
CA GLU A 177 8.12 -16.12 3.63
C GLU A 177 8.85 -16.61 4.88
N SER A 178 9.36 -15.71 5.73
CA SER A 178 10.14 -16.08 6.92
C SER A 178 9.40 -15.79 8.22
N GLU A 179 9.62 -16.64 9.23
CA GLU A 179 9.13 -16.40 10.60
C GLU A 179 9.81 -15.17 11.24
N HIS A 180 11.01 -14.80 10.77
CA HIS A 180 11.70 -13.61 11.26
C HIS A 180 10.99 -12.34 10.79
N ALA A 181 10.74 -12.18 9.48
CA ALA A 181 9.97 -11.07 8.93
C ALA A 181 8.57 -10.96 9.56
N LYS A 182 7.90 -12.12 9.79
CA LYS A 182 6.60 -12.17 10.47
C LYS A 182 6.67 -11.61 11.89
N LYS A 183 7.70 -11.98 12.66
CA LYS A 183 7.91 -11.44 14.02
C LYS A 183 8.17 -9.94 14.01
N VAL A 184 9.02 -9.46 13.09
CA VAL A 184 9.35 -8.04 12.95
C VAL A 184 8.09 -7.23 12.61
N LEU A 185 7.31 -7.65 11.61
CA LEU A 185 6.08 -6.98 11.20
C LEU A 185 4.97 -7.10 12.27
N THR A 186 4.87 -8.23 12.97
CA THR A 186 3.96 -8.35 14.14
C THR A 186 4.29 -7.31 15.20
N LYS A 187 5.58 -7.09 15.49
CA LYS A 187 6.01 -6.08 16.46
C LYS A 187 5.64 -4.66 16.01
N LEU A 188 5.79 -4.35 14.72
CA LEU A 188 5.42 -3.05 14.15
C LEU A 188 3.91 -2.79 14.26
N TYR A 189 3.09 -3.80 13.91
CA TYR A 189 1.63 -3.67 13.93
C TYR A 189 0.99 -3.89 15.30
N LYS A 190 1.78 -4.30 16.33
CA LYS A 190 1.26 -4.57 17.68
C LYS A 190 0.40 -3.44 18.27
N PRO A 191 0.73 -2.14 18.13
CA PRO A 191 -0.09 -1.06 18.67
C PRO A 191 -1.52 -1.03 18.10
N PHE A 192 -1.70 -1.51 16.86
CA PHE A 192 -3.02 -1.55 16.19
C PHE A 192 -3.86 -2.76 16.62
N LEU A 193 -3.28 -3.78 17.26
CA LEU A 193 -3.97 -5.01 17.66
C LEU A 193 -4.79 -4.86 18.95
N ILE A 194 -4.63 -3.76 19.69
CA ILE A 194 -5.29 -3.49 20.98
C ILE A 194 -6.82 -3.51 20.85
N ASN A 195 -7.36 -3.19 19.67
CA ASN A 195 -8.80 -3.11 19.40
C ASN A 195 -9.34 -4.31 18.59
N ASN A 196 -8.79 -5.51 18.75
CA ASN A 196 -9.17 -6.71 18.00
C ASN A 196 -8.93 -6.65 16.47
N PHE A 197 -8.07 -5.79 15.99
CA PHE A 197 -7.68 -5.78 14.57
C PHE A 197 -6.87 -7.02 14.24
N ARG A 198 -7.12 -7.59 13.06
CA ARG A 198 -6.44 -8.81 12.63
C ARG A 198 -5.34 -8.47 11.64
N VAL A 199 -4.12 -8.89 11.96
CA VAL A 199 -3.08 -9.06 10.95
C VAL A 199 -3.29 -10.45 10.33
N ILE A 200 -3.55 -10.47 9.04
CA ILE A 200 -3.71 -11.70 8.27
C ILE A 200 -2.38 -11.96 7.58
N PHE A 201 -1.63 -12.92 8.08
CA PHE A 201 -0.41 -13.38 7.45
C PHE A 201 -0.73 -14.44 6.39
N MET A 202 -0.08 -14.31 5.24
CA MET A 202 -0.21 -15.24 4.12
C MET A 202 1.10 -15.28 3.33
N ASP A 203 1.18 -16.12 2.29
CA ASP A 203 2.26 -16.06 1.32
C ASP A 203 2.22 -14.74 0.52
N ILE A 204 3.37 -14.37 -0.04
CA ILE A 204 3.51 -13.07 -0.72
C ILE A 204 2.62 -12.99 -1.98
N PRO A 205 2.56 -14.00 -2.87
CA PRO A 205 1.67 -13.95 -4.04
C PRO A 205 0.19 -13.76 -3.67
N SER A 206 -0.28 -14.41 -2.60
CA SER A 206 -1.65 -14.23 -2.10
C SER A 206 -1.90 -12.81 -1.58
N ALA A 207 -0.92 -12.21 -0.91
CA ALA A 207 -1.03 -10.82 -0.44
C ALA A 207 -1.09 -9.82 -1.61
N GLU A 208 -0.23 -9.98 -2.63
CA GLU A 208 -0.25 -9.19 -3.85
C GLU A 208 -1.59 -9.33 -4.58
N MET A 209 -2.11 -10.55 -4.76
CA MET A 209 -3.40 -10.81 -5.40
C MET A 209 -4.57 -10.22 -4.61
N THR A 210 -4.53 -10.26 -3.28
CA THR A 210 -5.64 -9.79 -2.42
C THR A 210 -6.04 -8.34 -2.71
N LYS A 211 -5.07 -7.46 -3.01
CA LYS A 211 -5.37 -6.06 -3.34
C LYS A 211 -6.15 -5.93 -4.63
N TYR A 212 -5.70 -6.61 -5.70
CA TYR A 212 -6.37 -6.58 -6.99
C TYR A 212 -7.76 -7.22 -6.92
N ALA A 213 -7.88 -8.36 -6.25
CA ALA A 213 -9.16 -9.04 -6.08
C ALA A 213 -10.16 -8.17 -5.30
N ALA A 214 -9.71 -7.51 -4.22
CA ALA A 214 -10.57 -6.62 -3.44
C ALA A 214 -11.06 -5.43 -4.28
N ASN A 215 -10.18 -4.73 -4.99
CA ASN A 215 -10.57 -3.58 -5.79
C ASN A 215 -11.45 -3.97 -6.98
N SER A 216 -11.17 -5.09 -7.64
CA SER A 216 -12.00 -5.61 -8.74
C SER A 216 -13.38 -6.05 -8.27
N MET A 217 -13.48 -6.67 -7.08
CA MET A 217 -14.77 -7.02 -6.48
C MET A 217 -15.61 -5.77 -6.19
N LEU A 218 -15.00 -4.70 -5.66
CA LEU A 218 -15.71 -3.45 -5.39
C LEU A 218 -16.18 -2.77 -6.70
N ALA A 219 -15.35 -2.75 -7.73
CA ALA A 219 -15.69 -2.25 -9.06
C ALA A 219 -16.83 -3.07 -9.69
N THR A 220 -16.79 -4.40 -9.58
CA THR A 220 -17.84 -5.30 -10.07
C THR A 220 -19.18 -5.01 -9.38
N ARG A 221 -19.20 -4.76 -8.07
CA ARG A 221 -20.45 -4.40 -7.36
C ARG A 221 -21.09 -3.12 -7.88
N ILE A 222 -20.28 -2.12 -8.19
CA ILE A 222 -20.77 -0.86 -8.80
C ILE A 222 -21.34 -1.14 -10.19
N SER A 223 -20.62 -1.89 -11.04
CA SER A 223 -21.08 -2.25 -12.39
C SER A 223 -22.35 -3.08 -12.35
N PHE A 224 -22.43 -4.07 -11.44
CA PHE A 224 -23.64 -4.87 -11.24
C PHE A 224 -24.85 -4.00 -10.89
N MET A 225 -24.68 -3.05 -9.97
CA MET A 225 -25.79 -2.14 -9.60
C MET A 225 -26.19 -1.21 -10.73
N ASN A 226 -25.27 -0.79 -11.59
CA ASN A 226 -25.61 -0.03 -12.79
C ASN A 226 -26.43 -0.85 -13.78
N ASP A 227 -26.09 -2.11 -13.97
CA ASP A 227 -26.84 -3.02 -14.82
C ASP A 227 -28.26 -3.26 -14.28
N ILE A 228 -28.39 -3.49 -12.98
CA ILE A 228 -29.69 -3.60 -12.30
C ILE A 228 -30.50 -2.30 -12.39
N ALA A 229 -29.86 -1.11 -12.31
CA ALA A 229 -30.56 0.16 -12.48
C ALA A 229 -31.18 0.28 -13.88
N ASN A 230 -30.44 -0.07 -14.93
CA ASN A 230 -30.93 -0.09 -16.30
C ASN A 230 -32.13 -1.03 -16.49
N LEU A 231 -32.09 -2.18 -15.82
CA LEU A 231 -33.24 -3.12 -15.84
C LEU A 231 -34.43 -2.57 -15.05
N CYS A 232 -34.20 -1.96 -13.89
CA CYS A 232 -35.26 -1.34 -13.08
C CYS A 232 -36.04 -0.29 -13.87
N GLU A 233 -35.36 0.56 -14.66
CA GLU A 233 -36.00 1.54 -15.52
C GLU A 233 -36.97 0.90 -16.53
N ARG A 234 -36.62 -0.29 -17.04
CA ARG A 234 -37.45 -0.99 -18.05
C ARG A 234 -38.66 -1.69 -17.44
N VAL A 235 -38.57 -2.14 -16.21
CA VAL A 235 -39.64 -2.90 -15.55
C VAL A 235 -40.45 -2.10 -14.54
N GLY A 236 -40.13 -0.81 -14.36
CA GLY A 236 -40.85 0.09 -13.44
C GLY A 236 -40.49 -0.12 -11.96
N ALA A 237 -39.31 -0.67 -11.68
CA ALA A 237 -38.79 -0.83 -10.31
C ALA A 237 -37.91 0.36 -9.89
N ASP A 238 -37.82 0.62 -8.58
CA ASP A 238 -36.91 1.61 -8.01
C ASP A 238 -35.61 0.93 -7.56
N VAL A 239 -34.50 1.27 -8.22
CA VAL A 239 -33.19 0.72 -7.90
C VAL A 239 -32.75 0.99 -6.46
N ASN A 240 -33.18 2.10 -5.83
CA ASN A 240 -32.84 2.39 -4.43
C ASN A 240 -33.56 1.44 -3.48
N MET A 241 -34.79 1.07 -3.78
CA MET A 241 -35.53 0.06 -3.02
C MET A 241 -34.92 -1.33 -3.21
N VAL A 242 -34.55 -1.69 -4.45
CA VAL A 242 -33.83 -2.95 -4.73
C VAL A 242 -32.51 -2.98 -3.96
N ARG A 243 -31.72 -1.90 -4.03
CA ARG A 243 -30.46 -1.75 -3.27
C ARG A 243 -30.68 -1.93 -1.77
N ALA A 244 -31.70 -1.30 -1.21
CA ALA A 244 -32.02 -1.44 0.22
C ALA A 244 -32.38 -2.87 0.58
N GLY A 245 -33.17 -3.55 -0.25
CA GLY A 245 -33.56 -4.93 -0.06
C GLY A 245 -32.39 -5.90 -0.09
N ILE A 246 -31.60 -5.90 -1.16
CA ILE A 246 -30.45 -6.81 -1.28
C ILE A 246 -29.34 -6.48 -0.27
N GLY A 247 -29.12 -5.19 0.04
CA GLY A 247 -28.11 -4.75 0.99
C GLY A 247 -28.44 -5.08 2.45
N ALA A 248 -29.68 -5.45 2.77
CA ALA A 248 -30.08 -5.93 4.09
C ALA A 248 -29.63 -7.38 4.35
N ASP A 249 -29.35 -8.17 3.29
CA ASP A 249 -28.73 -9.49 3.43
C ASP A 249 -27.28 -9.34 3.90
N THR A 250 -26.94 -9.95 5.05
CA THR A 250 -25.59 -9.88 5.64
C THR A 250 -24.51 -10.51 4.77
N ARG A 251 -24.85 -11.42 3.87
CA ARG A 251 -23.95 -12.03 2.89
C ARG A 251 -23.55 -11.04 1.79
N ILE A 252 -24.39 -10.03 1.52
CA ILE A 252 -24.17 -9.00 0.52
C ILE A 252 -23.64 -7.71 1.17
N GLY A 253 -24.35 -7.18 2.17
CA GLY A 253 -24.04 -5.93 2.84
C GLY A 253 -24.30 -4.69 1.97
N ARG A 254 -24.35 -3.52 2.58
CA ARG A 254 -24.85 -2.27 1.95
C ARG A 254 -23.82 -1.48 1.15
N LYS A 255 -22.51 -1.76 1.32
CA LYS A 255 -21.43 -0.95 0.74
C LYS A 255 -21.22 -1.28 -0.74
N PHE A 256 -20.89 -0.25 -1.54
CA PHE A 256 -20.60 -0.34 -2.98
C PHE A 256 -21.77 -0.85 -3.85
N LEU A 257 -23.00 -0.63 -3.40
CA LEU A 257 -24.23 -0.96 -4.13
C LEU A 257 -24.93 0.30 -4.64
N TYR A 258 -24.20 1.30 -5.10
CA TYR A 258 -24.78 2.55 -5.62
C TYR A 258 -24.66 2.58 -7.14
N ALA A 259 -25.81 2.71 -7.83
CA ALA A 259 -25.84 3.01 -9.24
C ALA A 259 -25.45 4.48 -9.49
N GLY A 260 -24.80 4.75 -10.60
CA GLY A 260 -24.36 6.06 -11.03
C GLY A 260 -23.67 5.99 -12.39
N CYS A 261 -22.72 6.88 -12.64
CA CYS A 261 -21.99 6.93 -13.91
C CYS A 261 -20.94 5.81 -14.11
N GLY A 262 -20.82 4.88 -13.18
CA GLY A 262 -19.84 3.79 -13.16
C GLY A 262 -18.82 3.95 -12.04
N TYR A 263 -17.85 3.02 -11.98
CA TYR A 263 -16.71 3.17 -11.10
C TYR A 263 -15.63 4.06 -11.73
N GLY A 264 -14.82 4.71 -10.90
CA GLY A 264 -13.78 5.64 -11.36
C GLY A 264 -12.69 5.81 -10.31
N GLY A 265 -12.06 6.99 -10.33
CA GLY A 265 -10.94 7.33 -9.47
C GLY A 265 -9.61 6.82 -10.01
N SER A 266 -8.54 7.06 -9.27
CA SER A 266 -7.17 6.70 -9.66
C SER A 266 -6.85 5.20 -9.52
N CYS A 267 -7.61 4.47 -8.67
CA CYS A 267 -7.28 3.09 -8.30
C CYS A 267 -8.04 2.04 -9.12
N PHE A 268 -9.38 2.06 -9.11
CA PHE A 268 -10.17 0.98 -9.69
C PHE A 268 -9.88 0.74 -11.18
N PRO A 269 -9.86 1.76 -12.07
CA PRO A 269 -9.59 1.53 -13.49
C PRO A 269 -8.19 0.95 -13.72
N LYS A 270 -7.19 1.44 -12.99
CA LYS A 270 -5.81 0.96 -13.07
C LYS A 270 -5.69 -0.48 -12.60
N ASP A 271 -6.25 -0.80 -11.44
CA ASP A 271 -6.09 -2.10 -10.82
C ASP A 271 -6.87 -3.20 -11.57
N VAL A 272 -8.05 -2.89 -12.11
CA VAL A 272 -8.81 -3.81 -12.98
C VAL A 272 -8.03 -4.11 -14.26
N LYS A 273 -7.44 -3.10 -14.91
CA LYS A 273 -6.60 -3.30 -16.10
C LYS A 273 -5.37 -4.16 -15.79
N ALA A 274 -4.68 -3.88 -14.67
CA ALA A 274 -3.53 -4.64 -14.24
C ALA A 274 -3.88 -6.11 -13.92
N LEU A 275 -5.07 -6.38 -13.35
CA LEU A 275 -5.56 -7.74 -13.13
C LEU A 275 -5.83 -8.47 -14.44
N ILE A 276 -6.48 -7.82 -15.42
CA ILE A 276 -6.71 -8.38 -16.77
C ILE A 276 -5.36 -8.74 -17.41
N LYS A 277 -4.39 -7.82 -17.34
CA LYS A 277 -3.05 -8.07 -17.90
C LYS A 277 -2.33 -9.22 -17.20
N THR A 278 -2.49 -9.34 -15.89
CA THR A 278 -1.95 -10.47 -15.12
C THR A 278 -2.59 -11.78 -15.57
N ALA A 279 -3.89 -11.81 -15.83
CA ALA A 279 -4.60 -12.98 -16.35
C ALA A 279 -4.06 -13.38 -17.74
N ASP A 280 -3.97 -12.43 -18.67
CA ASP A 280 -3.42 -12.66 -20.03
C ASP A 280 -2.01 -13.23 -19.99
N GLN A 281 -1.12 -12.67 -19.16
CA GLN A 281 0.27 -13.11 -19.00
C GLN A 281 0.39 -14.54 -18.44
N ASN A 282 -0.65 -15.03 -17.78
CA ASN A 282 -0.72 -16.38 -17.21
C ASN A 282 -1.64 -17.33 -18.00
N GLY A 283 -2.09 -16.94 -19.19
CA GLY A 283 -2.88 -17.79 -20.08
C GLY A 283 -4.32 -17.99 -19.65
N TYR A 284 -4.87 -17.05 -18.88
CA TYR A 284 -6.26 -17.10 -18.36
C TYR A 284 -7.17 -16.14 -19.10
#